data_ff6358b1acedc09099551acc204cba69
#
_entry.id   ff6358b1acedc09099551acc204cba69
#
_cell.length_a   1.000
_cell.length_b   1.000
_cell.length_c   1.000
_cell.angle_alpha   90.00
_cell.angle_beta   90.00
_cell.angle_gamma   90.00
#
_symmetry.space_group_name_H-M   'P 1'
#
loop_
_entity.id
_entity.type
_entity.pdbx_description
1 polymer ?
#
loop_
_entity_poly.entity_id
_entity_poly.type
_entity_poly.pdbx_seq_one_letter_code
_entity_poly.pdbx_strand_id
1 'polypeptide(L)'
;MNKKKLTYITALTMLSLTLITGCTNERRENQTAYRQIGINAMESGDYAGAVDAFNSALGQCIGKITENELDICYYKAAAQYASGDSEGAVATYTAIIDYDKKAADAYYLRGCVYLKQGNTESAVSDFDAAVQYNSDDYELYVNIYENLLAYDMTEKGEEYLNKAFDIKGNSAEDYAWRGRLYYYLGQYDNAMTELNSALDRESVIANLYIAQVYEAQGDSENAEVYYQNYVNSGAADSEAMNSLGEIEMAKGNYSGALTYLQQGIAMENVTNRRELMQNLIICYEYTFDFNSAWNIVQEYVQAYPDDASAQREYIFLKNRVDASTAEISGDVSSTEEGTTEQDTTGTEESTADQNTTGAEGEAADSDQTGTDGGETAQ
;
A
#
# COMPACT_ATOMS: atom_id res chain seq x y z
N MET A 1 56.05 -48.29 -9.00
CA MET A 1 55.69 -46.86 -9.22
C MET A 1 56.48 -46.00 -8.24
N ASN A 2 57.24 -45.04 -8.71
CA ASN A 2 58.26 -44.33 -7.91
C ASN A 2 57.54 -43.40 -6.87
N LYS A 3 57.82 -43.52 -5.58
CA LYS A 3 57.18 -42.70 -4.51
C LYS A 3 57.11 -41.19 -4.83
N LYS A 4 58.13 -40.66 -5.55
CA LYS A 4 58.13 -39.26 -6.02
C LYS A 4 57.04 -38.97 -7.08
N LYS A 5 56.69 -39.91 -7.99
CA LYS A 5 55.58 -39.70 -8.94
C LYS A 5 54.22 -39.75 -8.29
N LEU A 6 54.04 -40.52 -7.23
CA LEU A 6 52.80 -40.59 -6.47
C LEU A 6 52.56 -39.29 -5.69
N THR A 7 53.65 -38.70 -5.12
CA THR A 7 53.57 -37.43 -4.39
C THR A 7 53.23 -36.23 -5.31
N TYR A 8 53.75 -36.23 -6.56
CA TYR A 8 53.41 -35.18 -7.55
C TYR A 8 51.97 -35.30 -8.05
N ILE A 9 51.44 -36.54 -8.21
CA ILE A 9 50.05 -36.74 -8.64
C ILE A 9 49.09 -36.31 -7.53
N THR A 10 49.38 -36.63 -6.25
CA THR A 10 48.54 -36.21 -5.13
C THR A 10 48.62 -34.69 -4.87
N ALA A 11 49.78 -34.06 -5.06
CA ALA A 11 49.90 -32.59 -4.96
C ALA A 11 49.19 -31.87 -6.10
N LEU A 12 49.21 -32.40 -7.33
CA LEU A 12 48.54 -31.81 -8.48
C LEU A 12 47.00 -31.96 -8.38
N THR A 13 46.51 -33.09 -7.82
CA THR A 13 45.08 -33.30 -7.59
C THR A 13 44.55 -32.43 -6.42
N MET A 14 45.33 -32.23 -5.36
CA MET A 14 44.96 -31.30 -4.28
C MET A 14 44.97 -29.82 -4.75
N LEU A 15 45.95 -29.44 -5.58
CA LEU A 15 46.02 -28.08 -6.14
C LEU A 15 44.87 -27.79 -7.10
N SER A 16 44.46 -28.77 -7.92
CA SER A 16 43.30 -28.63 -8.80
C SER A 16 41.98 -28.60 -8.03
N LEU A 17 41.86 -29.34 -6.93
CA LEU A 17 40.66 -29.31 -6.06
C LEU A 17 40.51 -27.98 -5.33
N THR A 18 41.61 -27.39 -4.85
CA THR A 18 41.59 -26.07 -4.18
C THR A 18 41.30 -24.92 -5.15
N LEU A 19 41.75 -25.00 -6.39
CA LEU A 19 41.42 -24.00 -7.42
C LEU A 19 39.95 -24.06 -7.83
N ILE A 20 39.35 -25.25 -7.96
CA ILE A 20 37.94 -25.42 -8.29
C ILE A 20 37.05 -24.96 -7.15
N THR A 21 37.39 -25.26 -5.90
CA THR A 21 36.62 -24.79 -4.73
C THR A 21 36.74 -23.27 -4.51
N GLY A 22 37.88 -22.68 -4.77
CA GLY A 22 38.09 -21.23 -4.72
C GLY A 22 37.23 -20.48 -5.72
N CYS A 23 37.24 -20.92 -6.99
CA CYS A 23 36.41 -20.30 -8.05
C CYS A 23 34.90 -20.46 -7.83
N THR A 24 34.47 -21.57 -7.22
CA THR A 24 33.04 -21.77 -6.91
C THR A 24 32.57 -20.90 -5.75
N ASN A 25 33.39 -20.67 -4.73
CA ASN A 25 33.06 -19.77 -3.64
C ASN A 25 33.00 -18.31 -4.09
N GLU A 26 33.99 -17.84 -4.86
CA GLU A 26 34.01 -16.50 -5.40
C GLU A 26 32.77 -16.20 -6.26
N ARG A 27 32.37 -17.15 -7.12
CA ARG A 27 31.15 -16.97 -7.93
C ARG A 27 29.89 -16.92 -7.09
N ARG A 28 29.79 -17.72 -6.03
CA ARG A 28 28.64 -17.68 -5.12
C ARG A 28 28.59 -16.36 -4.36
N GLU A 29 29.74 -15.86 -3.92
CA GLU A 29 29.83 -14.54 -3.28
C GLU A 29 29.42 -13.42 -4.25
N ASN A 30 29.90 -13.47 -5.50
CA ASN A 30 29.52 -12.53 -6.55
C ASN A 30 28.01 -12.61 -6.87
N GLN A 31 27.44 -13.81 -6.94
CA GLN A 31 26.01 -14.01 -7.15
C GLN A 31 25.19 -13.36 -6.05
N THR A 32 25.56 -13.58 -4.78
CA THR A 32 24.90 -12.95 -3.62
C THR A 32 25.04 -11.43 -3.65
N ALA A 33 26.22 -10.93 -3.99
CA ALA A 33 26.46 -9.49 -4.10
C ALA A 33 25.60 -8.84 -5.19
N TYR A 34 25.56 -9.44 -6.40
CA TYR A 34 24.72 -8.92 -7.48
C TYR A 34 23.22 -9.03 -7.16
N ARG A 35 22.78 -10.11 -6.49
CA ARG A 35 21.40 -10.22 -5.99
C ARG A 35 21.05 -9.05 -5.06
N GLN A 36 21.94 -8.74 -4.09
CA GLN A 36 21.69 -7.63 -3.17
C GLN A 36 21.70 -6.28 -3.87
N ILE A 37 22.59 -6.07 -4.85
CA ILE A 37 22.59 -4.86 -5.70
C ILE A 37 21.26 -4.71 -6.43
N GLY A 38 20.72 -5.81 -6.97
CA GLY A 38 19.42 -5.82 -7.63
C GLY A 38 18.27 -5.46 -6.69
N ILE A 39 18.26 -6.01 -5.47
CA ILE A 39 17.25 -5.68 -4.45
C ILE A 39 17.32 -4.19 -4.08
N ASN A 40 18.50 -3.68 -3.78
CA ASN A 40 18.69 -2.26 -3.44
C ASN A 40 18.28 -1.33 -4.59
N ALA A 41 18.51 -1.75 -5.85
CA ALA A 41 18.06 -1.01 -7.03
C ALA A 41 16.52 -1.00 -7.14
N MET A 42 15.84 -2.12 -6.84
CA MET A 42 14.38 -2.16 -6.76
C MET A 42 13.83 -1.20 -5.68
N GLU A 43 14.43 -1.21 -4.49
CA GLU A 43 14.05 -0.33 -3.38
C GLU A 43 14.20 1.16 -3.73
N SER A 44 15.19 1.50 -4.56
CA SER A 44 15.40 2.87 -5.05
C SER A 44 14.60 3.23 -6.32
N GLY A 45 13.80 2.29 -6.86
CA GLY A 45 13.02 2.48 -8.09
C GLY A 45 13.85 2.35 -9.38
N ASP A 46 15.13 1.99 -9.31
CA ASP A 46 15.97 1.71 -10.50
C ASP A 46 15.72 0.27 -10.99
N TYR A 47 14.54 0.04 -11.53
CA TYR A 47 14.15 -1.28 -12.01
C TYR A 47 15.01 -1.79 -13.19
N ALA A 48 15.51 -0.89 -14.05
CA ALA A 48 16.40 -1.27 -15.13
C ALA A 48 17.76 -1.76 -14.59
N GLY A 49 18.34 -1.01 -13.65
CA GLY A 49 19.55 -1.42 -12.93
C GLY A 49 19.36 -2.71 -12.15
N ALA A 50 18.17 -2.92 -11.56
CA ALA A 50 17.84 -4.17 -10.90
C ALA A 50 17.88 -5.37 -11.86
N VAL A 51 17.25 -5.27 -13.04
CA VAL A 51 17.26 -6.33 -14.06
C VAL A 51 18.70 -6.66 -14.49
N ASP A 52 19.56 -5.66 -14.69
CA ASP A 52 20.96 -5.86 -15.07
C ASP A 52 21.75 -6.56 -13.95
N ALA A 53 21.51 -6.18 -12.71
CA ALA A 53 22.14 -6.81 -11.55
C ALA A 53 21.68 -8.28 -11.40
N PHE A 54 20.39 -8.59 -11.53
CA PHE A 54 19.88 -9.96 -11.48
C PHE A 54 20.40 -10.81 -12.67
N ASN A 55 20.53 -10.23 -13.86
CA ASN A 55 21.19 -10.90 -14.99
C ASN A 55 22.65 -11.25 -14.69
N SER A 56 23.36 -10.32 -14.02
CA SER A 56 24.75 -10.54 -13.59
C SER A 56 24.84 -11.64 -12.52
N ALA A 57 23.89 -11.67 -11.59
CA ALA A 57 23.78 -12.71 -10.57
C ALA A 57 23.54 -14.09 -11.21
N LEU A 58 22.58 -14.20 -12.14
CA LEU A 58 22.30 -15.44 -12.89
C LEU A 58 23.47 -15.87 -13.75
N GLY A 59 24.25 -14.93 -14.28
CA GLY A 59 25.49 -15.22 -15.02
C GLY A 59 26.59 -15.87 -14.19
N GLN A 60 26.52 -15.85 -12.85
CA GLN A 60 27.42 -16.56 -11.95
C GLN A 60 27.03 -18.04 -11.76
N CYS A 61 25.82 -18.43 -12.16
CA CYS A 61 25.34 -19.80 -12.02
C CYS A 61 26.21 -20.79 -12.80
N ILE A 62 26.61 -21.88 -12.16
CA ILE A 62 27.34 -22.97 -12.80
C ILE A 62 26.66 -24.28 -12.46
N GLY A 63 26.14 -24.93 -13.48
CA GLY A 63 25.62 -26.28 -13.38
C GLY A 63 24.13 -26.28 -13.02
N LYS A 64 23.76 -26.80 -11.84
CA LYS A 64 22.37 -27.03 -11.48
C LYS A 64 21.71 -25.75 -10.97
N ILE A 65 20.51 -25.46 -11.44
CA ILE A 65 19.63 -24.44 -10.87
C ILE A 65 19.22 -24.87 -9.47
N THR A 66 19.31 -23.98 -8.51
CA THR A 66 18.90 -24.16 -7.12
C THR A 66 17.79 -23.16 -6.75
N GLU A 67 17.28 -23.24 -5.53
CA GLU A 67 16.31 -22.27 -5.00
C GLU A 67 16.80 -20.82 -5.10
N ASN A 68 18.11 -20.58 -4.95
CA ASN A 68 18.68 -19.24 -5.05
C ASN A 68 18.57 -18.67 -6.48
N GLU A 69 18.80 -19.46 -7.51
CA GLU A 69 18.62 -19.02 -8.89
C GLU A 69 17.14 -18.78 -9.23
N LEU A 70 16.25 -19.61 -8.68
CA LEU A 70 14.81 -19.40 -8.83
C LEU A 70 14.36 -18.09 -8.15
N ASP A 71 14.80 -17.85 -6.93
CA ASP A 71 14.54 -16.61 -6.20
C ASP A 71 15.03 -15.38 -6.99
N ILE A 72 16.24 -15.41 -7.55
CA ILE A 72 16.75 -14.35 -8.42
C ILE A 72 15.86 -14.16 -9.67
N CYS A 73 15.33 -15.25 -10.24
CA CYS A 73 14.40 -15.15 -11.37
C CYS A 73 13.08 -14.49 -10.98
N TYR A 74 12.53 -14.77 -9.79
CA TYR A 74 11.34 -14.08 -9.29
C TYR A 74 11.59 -12.56 -9.12
N TYR A 75 12.68 -12.17 -8.47
CA TYR A 75 13.04 -10.75 -8.37
C TYR A 75 13.24 -10.08 -9.72
N LYS A 76 13.93 -10.76 -10.66
CA LYS A 76 14.12 -10.24 -12.02
C LYS A 76 12.79 -10.01 -12.72
N ALA A 77 11.86 -10.98 -12.67
CA ALA A 77 10.56 -10.85 -13.30
C ALA A 77 9.73 -9.72 -12.67
N ALA A 78 9.79 -9.56 -11.35
CA ALA A 78 9.15 -8.45 -10.64
C ALA A 78 9.75 -7.08 -11.06
N ALA A 79 11.08 -6.97 -11.19
CA ALA A 79 11.74 -5.77 -11.68
C ALA A 79 11.37 -5.46 -13.15
N GLN A 80 11.29 -6.47 -14.01
CA GLN A 80 10.81 -6.33 -15.39
C GLN A 80 9.37 -5.82 -15.43
N TYR A 81 8.48 -6.39 -14.62
CA TYR A 81 7.09 -5.94 -14.51
C TYR A 81 7.00 -4.48 -14.05
N ALA A 82 7.75 -4.11 -13.02
CA ALA A 82 7.77 -2.75 -12.47
C ALA A 82 8.35 -1.71 -13.46
N SER A 83 9.34 -2.11 -14.28
CA SER A 83 9.91 -1.25 -15.35
C SER A 83 9.00 -1.11 -16.57
N GLY A 84 7.88 -1.86 -16.64
CA GLY A 84 6.98 -1.91 -17.80
C GLY A 84 7.37 -2.95 -18.86
N ASP A 85 8.45 -3.72 -18.67
CA ASP A 85 8.84 -4.84 -19.55
C ASP A 85 7.97 -6.07 -19.26
N SER A 86 6.69 -5.97 -19.57
CA SER A 86 5.74 -7.06 -19.33
C SER A 86 6.05 -8.32 -20.14
N GLU A 87 6.62 -8.18 -21.35
CA GLU A 87 7.01 -9.33 -22.19
C GLU A 87 8.19 -10.09 -21.54
N GLY A 88 9.18 -9.37 -21.05
CA GLY A 88 10.31 -9.93 -20.30
C GLY A 88 9.86 -10.63 -19.03
N ALA A 89 8.95 -10.04 -18.26
CA ALA A 89 8.38 -10.65 -17.07
C ALA A 89 7.66 -11.97 -17.39
N VAL A 90 6.78 -11.98 -18.40
CA VAL A 90 6.12 -13.22 -18.88
C VAL A 90 7.13 -14.29 -19.29
N ALA A 91 8.18 -13.89 -20.03
CA ALA A 91 9.21 -14.84 -20.45
C ALA A 91 9.98 -15.41 -19.25
N THR A 92 10.29 -14.60 -18.25
CA THR A 92 11.00 -15.04 -17.04
C THR A 92 10.13 -15.98 -16.19
N TYR A 93 8.86 -15.62 -15.92
CA TYR A 93 7.95 -16.54 -15.21
C TYR A 93 7.69 -17.82 -15.99
N THR A 94 7.62 -17.75 -17.33
CA THR A 94 7.50 -18.95 -18.18
C THR A 94 8.71 -19.87 -18.02
N ALA A 95 9.92 -19.32 -17.93
CA ALA A 95 11.12 -20.11 -17.70
C ALA A 95 11.10 -20.80 -16.32
N ILE A 96 10.57 -20.16 -15.27
CA ILE A 96 10.37 -20.76 -13.95
C ILE A 96 9.38 -21.94 -14.06
N ILE A 97 8.24 -21.73 -14.71
CA ILE A 97 7.21 -22.75 -14.92
C ILE A 97 7.75 -23.91 -15.79
N ASP A 98 8.59 -23.62 -16.76
CA ASP A 98 9.21 -24.67 -17.59
C ASP A 98 10.18 -25.54 -16.78
N TYR A 99 10.85 -24.95 -15.80
CA TYR A 99 11.72 -25.66 -14.87
C TYR A 99 10.91 -26.44 -13.82
N ASP A 100 9.92 -25.79 -13.19
CA ASP A 100 9.01 -26.42 -12.23
C ASP A 100 7.54 -26.21 -12.66
N LYS A 101 6.94 -27.27 -13.22
CA LYS A 101 5.54 -27.27 -13.66
C LYS A 101 4.51 -27.05 -12.55
N LYS A 102 4.94 -27.05 -11.28
CA LYS A 102 4.08 -26.87 -10.12
C LYS A 102 4.36 -25.55 -9.38
N ALA A 103 5.13 -24.66 -9.96
CA ALA A 103 5.45 -23.36 -9.39
C ALA A 103 4.19 -22.47 -9.35
N ALA A 104 3.34 -22.67 -8.33
CA ALA A 104 2.07 -21.95 -8.17
C ALA A 104 2.24 -20.42 -8.20
N ASP A 105 3.25 -19.91 -7.49
CA ASP A 105 3.55 -18.48 -7.43
C ASP A 105 3.91 -17.92 -8.81
N ALA A 106 4.65 -18.68 -9.63
CA ALA A 106 5.02 -18.24 -10.97
C ALA A 106 3.80 -18.16 -11.91
N TYR A 107 2.85 -19.07 -11.77
CA TYR A 107 1.57 -19.00 -12.47
C TYR A 107 0.78 -17.77 -11.99
N TYR A 108 0.60 -17.59 -10.68
CA TYR A 108 -0.11 -16.44 -10.13
C TYR A 108 0.48 -15.13 -10.63
N LEU A 109 1.79 -14.92 -10.47
CA LEU A 109 2.47 -13.69 -10.86
C LEU A 109 2.43 -13.46 -12.39
N ARG A 110 2.54 -14.52 -13.21
CA ARG A 110 2.37 -14.38 -14.67
C ARG A 110 0.93 -14.01 -15.04
N GLY A 111 -0.05 -14.55 -14.33
CA GLY A 111 -1.45 -14.20 -14.45
C GLY A 111 -1.70 -12.70 -14.19
N CYS A 112 -1.07 -12.14 -13.15
CA CYS A 112 -1.11 -10.71 -12.87
C CYS A 112 -0.52 -9.87 -14.01
N VAL A 113 0.60 -10.32 -14.62
CA VAL A 113 1.17 -9.64 -15.80
C VAL A 113 0.22 -9.69 -16.98
N TYR A 114 -0.45 -10.84 -17.21
CA TYR A 114 -1.45 -10.96 -18.28
C TYR A 114 -2.67 -10.06 -18.07
N LEU A 115 -3.14 -9.88 -16.83
CA LEU A 115 -4.20 -8.90 -16.53
C LEU A 115 -3.79 -7.48 -16.93
N LYS A 116 -2.57 -7.07 -16.56
CA LYS A 116 -2.04 -5.76 -16.94
C LYS A 116 -1.96 -5.57 -18.47
N GLN A 117 -1.70 -6.65 -19.21
CA GLN A 117 -1.70 -6.64 -20.68
C GLN A 117 -3.12 -6.69 -21.30
N GLY A 118 -4.16 -6.83 -20.49
CA GLY A 118 -5.54 -7.04 -20.95
C GLY A 118 -5.82 -8.46 -21.49
N ASN A 119 -4.89 -9.39 -21.29
CA ASN A 119 -5.05 -10.79 -21.70
C ASN A 119 -5.73 -11.61 -20.61
N THR A 120 -7.02 -11.37 -20.40
CA THR A 120 -7.80 -11.95 -19.30
C THR A 120 -7.94 -13.46 -19.39
N GLU A 121 -8.00 -14.03 -20.60
CA GLU A 121 -8.09 -15.48 -20.79
C GLU A 121 -6.82 -16.20 -20.30
N SER A 122 -5.66 -15.69 -20.66
CA SER A 122 -4.38 -16.25 -20.18
C SER A 122 -4.20 -16.06 -18.67
N ALA A 123 -4.64 -14.90 -18.13
CA ALA A 123 -4.59 -14.65 -16.71
C ALA A 123 -5.42 -15.65 -15.90
N VAL A 124 -6.68 -15.88 -16.30
CA VAL A 124 -7.57 -16.86 -15.64
C VAL A 124 -7.01 -18.27 -15.75
N SER A 125 -6.46 -18.65 -16.92
CA SER A 125 -5.81 -19.96 -17.08
C SER A 125 -4.63 -20.14 -16.12
N ASP A 126 -3.84 -19.11 -15.92
CA ASP A 126 -2.71 -19.13 -14.99
C ASP A 126 -3.17 -19.16 -13.53
N PHE A 127 -4.20 -18.39 -13.15
CA PHE A 127 -4.79 -18.46 -11.81
C PHE A 127 -5.39 -19.83 -11.51
N ASP A 128 -6.07 -20.46 -12.47
CA ASP A 128 -6.57 -21.83 -12.31
C ASP A 128 -5.42 -22.83 -12.09
N ALA A 129 -4.30 -22.67 -12.79
CA ALA A 129 -3.10 -23.48 -12.56
C ALA A 129 -2.48 -23.21 -11.18
N ALA A 130 -2.40 -21.94 -10.75
CA ALA A 130 -1.89 -21.58 -9.44
C ALA A 130 -2.67 -22.26 -8.31
N VAL A 131 -4.00 -22.15 -8.29
CA VAL A 131 -4.84 -22.78 -7.26
C VAL A 131 -4.90 -24.32 -7.41
N GLN A 132 -4.64 -24.86 -8.60
CA GLN A 132 -4.50 -26.31 -8.77
C GLN A 132 -3.26 -26.86 -8.08
N TYR A 133 -2.14 -26.10 -8.09
CA TYR A 133 -0.87 -26.55 -7.51
C TYR A 133 -0.68 -26.11 -6.05
N ASN A 134 -1.42 -25.11 -5.59
CA ASN A 134 -1.45 -24.64 -4.19
C ASN A 134 -2.91 -24.45 -3.76
N SER A 135 -3.63 -25.55 -3.57
CA SER A 135 -5.09 -25.57 -3.38
C SER A 135 -5.54 -25.30 -1.94
N ASP A 136 -4.63 -25.29 -0.97
CA ASP A 136 -4.88 -25.15 0.45
C ASP A 136 -4.38 -23.79 1.03
N ASP A 137 -4.11 -22.85 0.16
CA ASP A 137 -3.65 -21.50 0.48
C ASP A 137 -4.77 -20.47 0.31
N TYR A 138 -5.43 -20.09 1.40
CA TYR A 138 -6.48 -19.08 1.40
C TYR A 138 -6.01 -17.72 0.85
N GLU A 139 -4.78 -17.34 1.16
CA GLU A 139 -4.21 -16.06 0.72
C GLU A 139 -4.12 -15.99 -0.80
N LEU A 140 -3.73 -17.08 -1.45
CA LEU A 140 -3.69 -17.14 -2.93
C LEU A 140 -5.05 -16.86 -3.55
N TYR A 141 -6.13 -17.44 -3.01
CA TYR A 141 -7.48 -17.19 -3.53
C TYR A 141 -7.93 -15.73 -3.33
N VAL A 142 -7.64 -15.16 -2.16
CA VAL A 142 -7.94 -13.76 -1.87
C VAL A 142 -7.14 -12.84 -2.79
N ASN A 143 -5.84 -13.08 -2.94
CA ASN A 143 -4.99 -12.27 -3.83
C ASN A 143 -5.47 -12.33 -5.29
N ILE A 144 -5.95 -13.48 -5.76
CA ILE A 144 -6.55 -13.62 -7.10
C ILE A 144 -7.83 -12.78 -7.18
N TYR A 145 -8.70 -12.87 -6.17
CA TYR A 145 -9.94 -12.07 -6.10
C TYR A 145 -9.64 -10.57 -6.18
N GLU A 146 -8.73 -10.07 -5.35
CA GLU A 146 -8.37 -8.65 -5.29
C GLU A 146 -7.79 -8.16 -6.62
N ASN A 147 -6.94 -8.97 -7.26
CA ASN A 147 -6.43 -8.64 -8.59
C ASN A 147 -7.55 -8.61 -9.64
N LEU A 148 -8.45 -9.58 -9.64
CA LEU A 148 -9.57 -9.59 -10.60
C LEU A 148 -10.54 -8.44 -10.36
N LEU A 149 -10.80 -8.08 -9.10
CA LEU A 149 -11.61 -6.92 -8.72
C LEU A 149 -11.03 -5.61 -9.27
N ALA A 150 -9.70 -5.43 -9.19
CA ALA A 150 -9.01 -4.25 -9.71
C ALA A 150 -9.14 -4.07 -11.25
N TYR A 151 -9.55 -5.13 -11.95
CA TYR A 151 -9.80 -5.13 -13.40
C TYR A 151 -11.30 -5.33 -13.74
N ASP A 152 -12.22 -4.96 -12.83
CA ASP A 152 -13.68 -5.05 -13.01
C ASP A 152 -14.19 -6.47 -13.29
N MET A 153 -13.47 -7.51 -12.84
CA MET A 153 -13.83 -8.92 -13.01
C MET A 153 -14.38 -9.53 -11.71
N THR A 154 -15.23 -8.80 -11.00
CA THR A 154 -15.73 -9.16 -9.66
C THR A 154 -16.35 -10.56 -9.61
N GLU A 155 -17.27 -10.87 -10.53
CA GLU A 155 -17.94 -12.19 -10.57
C GLU A 155 -16.93 -13.33 -10.69
N LYS A 156 -15.88 -13.14 -11.50
CA LYS A 156 -14.84 -14.14 -11.68
C LYS A 156 -13.97 -14.27 -10.42
N GLY A 157 -13.67 -13.16 -9.74
CA GLY A 157 -12.99 -13.16 -8.45
C GLY A 157 -13.77 -13.92 -7.37
N GLU A 158 -15.08 -13.69 -7.27
CA GLU A 158 -15.97 -14.41 -6.34
C GLU A 158 -15.99 -15.92 -6.56
N GLU A 159 -15.82 -16.40 -7.80
CA GLU A 159 -15.66 -17.83 -8.07
C GLU A 159 -14.43 -18.41 -7.35
N TYR A 160 -13.30 -17.67 -7.27
CA TYR A 160 -12.12 -18.11 -6.54
C TYR A 160 -12.34 -18.09 -5.03
N LEU A 161 -12.99 -17.04 -4.47
CA LEU A 161 -13.36 -17.02 -3.05
C LEU A 161 -14.24 -18.23 -2.69
N ASN A 162 -15.21 -18.56 -3.55
CA ASN A 162 -16.08 -19.72 -3.34
C ASN A 162 -15.32 -21.05 -3.40
N LYS A 163 -14.29 -21.20 -4.26
CA LYS A 163 -13.43 -22.38 -4.29
C LYS A 163 -12.62 -22.53 -2.98
N ALA A 164 -12.22 -21.42 -2.35
CA ALA A 164 -11.46 -21.44 -1.10
C ALA A 164 -12.22 -22.10 0.07
N PHE A 165 -13.55 -22.12 0.06
CA PHE A 165 -14.33 -22.85 1.08
C PHE A 165 -14.16 -24.39 1.00
N ASP A 166 -13.60 -24.92 -0.05
CA ASP A 166 -13.26 -26.35 -0.17
C ASP A 166 -12.04 -26.73 0.69
N ILE A 167 -11.24 -25.76 1.13
CA ILE A 167 -10.10 -25.97 2.04
C ILE A 167 -10.60 -26.53 3.36
N LYS A 168 -10.01 -27.64 3.79
CA LYS A 168 -10.42 -28.35 5.00
C LYS A 168 -9.51 -27.96 6.17
N GLY A 169 -10.09 -27.43 7.22
CA GLY A 169 -9.38 -27.05 8.43
C GLY A 169 -10.34 -26.61 9.54
N ASN A 170 -9.86 -26.68 10.79
CA ASN A 170 -10.61 -26.31 11.98
C ASN A 170 -9.74 -25.55 12.99
N SER A 171 -8.58 -25.04 12.55
CA SER A 171 -7.72 -24.19 13.37
C SER A 171 -8.36 -22.80 13.55
N ALA A 172 -7.83 -22.02 14.48
CA ALA A 172 -8.22 -20.63 14.64
C ALA A 172 -8.02 -19.83 13.33
N GLU A 173 -6.95 -20.13 12.61
CA GLU A 173 -6.61 -19.51 11.34
C GLU A 173 -7.60 -19.88 10.23
N ASP A 174 -8.00 -21.16 10.11
CA ASP A 174 -9.02 -21.59 9.14
C ASP A 174 -10.35 -20.85 9.34
N TYR A 175 -10.76 -20.68 10.59
CA TYR A 175 -11.97 -19.92 10.91
C TYR A 175 -11.82 -18.44 10.56
N ALA A 176 -10.66 -17.83 10.85
CA ALA A 176 -10.41 -16.43 10.52
C ALA A 176 -10.41 -16.20 9.00
N TRP A 177 -9.78 -17.10 8.22
CA TRP A 177 -9.81 -17.03 6.75
C TRP A 177 -11.21 -17.20 6.18
N ARG A 178 -12.00 -18.18 6.65
CA ARG A 178 -13.40 -18.31 6.19
C ARG A 178 -14.23 -17.08 6.52
N GLY A 179 -14.02 -16.49 7.69
CA GLY A 179 -14.64 -15.22 8.04
C GLY A 179 -14.28 -14.09 7.07
N ARG A 180 -12.99 -14.00 6.69
CA ARG A 180 -12.51 -13.04 5.68
C ARG A 180 -13.10 -13.31 4.29
N LEU A 181 -13.24 -14.57 3.87
CA LEU A 181 -13.91 -14.92 2.61
C LEU A 181 -15.37 -14.44 2.60
N TYR A 182 -16.12 -14.70 3.68
CA TYR A 182 -17.49 -14.23 3.82
C TYR A 182 -17.59 -12.71 3.84
N TYR A 183 -16.63 -12.02 4.45
CA TYR A 183 -16.55 -10.56 4.42
C TYR A 183 -16.45 -10.03 2.98
N TYR A 184 -15.54 -10.54 2.15
CA TYR A 184 -15.40 -10.16 0.75
C TYR A 184 -16.64 -10.46 -0.10
N LEU A 185 -17.40 -11.52 0.25
CA LEU A 185 -18.66 -11.85 -0.39
C LEU A 185 -19.84 -11.02 0.16
N GLY A 186 -19.63 -10.04 1.04
CA GLY A 186 -20.67 -9.23 1.66
C GLY A 186 -21.60 -10.01 2.62
N GLN A 187 -21.24 -11.23 2.99
CA GLN A 187 -22.03 -12.12 3.87
C GLN A 187 -21.63 -11.92 5.33
N TYR A 188 -21.89 -10.73 5.86
CA TYR A 188 -21.40 -10.28 7.17
C TYR A 188 -21.84 -11.15 8.35
N ASP A 189 -23.07 -11.70 8.36
CA ASP A 189 -23.56 -12.60 9.41
C ASP A 189 -22.75 -13.92 9.45
N ASN A 190 -22.43 -14.47 8.27
CA ASN A 190 -21.61 -15.66 8.15
C ASN A 190 -20.15 -15.34 8.55
N ALA A 191 -19.62 -14.18 8.12
CA ALA A 191 -18.32 -13.71 8.54
C ALA A 191 -18.20 -13.65 10.06
N MET A 192 -19.14 -12.99 10.74
CA MET A 192 -19.16 -12.88 12.20
C MET A 192 -19.24 -14.24 12.90
N THR A 193 -19.96 -15.20 12.33
CA THR A 193 -20.05 -16.56 12.89
C THR A 193 -18.69 -17.27 12.88
N GLU A 194 -17.99 -17.23 11.75
CA GLU A 194 -16.65 -17.83 11.61
C GLU A 194 -15.62 -17.08 12.46
N LEU A 195 -15.64 -15.74 12.42
CA LEU A 195 -14.69 -14.91 13.17
C LEU A 195 -14.84 -15.06 14.69
N ASN A 196 -16.05 -15.14 15.21
CA ASN A 196 -16.26 -15.46 16.62
C ASN A 196 -15.74 -16.87 16.98
N SER A 197 -15.89 -17.83 16.07
CA SER A 197 -15.29 -19.16 16.25
C SER A 197 -13.75 -19.13 16.24
N ALA A 198 -13.15 -18.18 15.51
CA ALA A 198 -11.71 -17.92 15.54
C ALA A 198 -11.29 -17.26 16.86
N LEU A 199 -12.04 -16.26 17.36
CA LEU A 199 -11.80 -15.62 18.67
C LEU A 199 -11.88 -16.62 19.82
N ASP A 200 -12.87 -17.51 19.81
CA ASP A 200 -12.99 -18.57 20.82
C ASP A 200 -11.78 -19.50 20.87
N ARG A 201 -10.94 -19.46 19.80
CA ARG A 201 -9.68 -20.20 19.67
C ARG A 201 -8.46 -19.31 19.77
N GLU A 202 -8.64 -18.11 20.35
CA GLU A 202 -7.56 -17.15 20.63
C GLU A 202 -6.88 -16.57 19.35
N SER A 203 -7.60 -16.51 18.22
CA SER A 203 -7.10 -15.87 17.00
C SER A 203 -7.00 -14.36 17.18
N VAL A 204 -5.80 -13.83 17.15
CA VAL A 204 -5.56 -12.38 17.22
C VAL A 204 -6.06 -11.68 15.96
N ILE A 205 -5.81 -12.25 14.78
CA ILE A 205 -6.20 -11.67 13.49
C ILE A 205 -7.72 -11.57 13.32
N ALA A 206 -8.50 -12.39 14.04
CA ALA A 206 -9.94 -12.32 14.01
C ALA A 206 -10.46 -10.95 14.50
N ASN A 207 -9.76 -10.28 15.41
CA ASN A 207 -10.12 -8.92 15.82
C ASN A 207 -10.06 -7.95 14.64
N LEU A 208 -9.01 -8.02 13.81
CA LEU A 208 -8.88 -7.18 12.60
C LEU A 208 -10.07 -7.41 11.66
N TYR A 209 -10.38 -8.67 11.35
CA TYR A 209 -11.45 -8.97 10.40
C TYR A 209 -12.85 -8.64 10.94
N ILE A 210 -13.09 -8.78 12.26
CA ILE A 210 -14.33 -8.32 12.88
C ILE A 210 -14.45 -6.80 12.81
N ALA A 211 -13.36 -6.07 13.05
CA ALA A 211 -13.35 -4.62 12.92
C ALA A 211 -13.75 -4.19 11.51
N GLN A 212 -13.17 -4.83 10.49
CA GLN A 212 -13.50 -4.59 9.07
C GLN A 212 -14.98 -4.90 8.75
N VAL A 213 -15.55 -5.96 9.34
CA VAL A 213 -16.99 -6.26 9.18
C VAL A 213 -17.85 -5.14 9.78
N TYR A 214 -17.54 -4.67 10.98
CA TYR A 214 -18.28 -3.57 11.60
C TYR A 214 -18.13 -2.27 10.82
N GLU A 215 -16.93 -1.97 10.33
CA GLU A 215 -16.65 -0.81 9.49
C GLU A 215 -17.49 -0.84 8.20
N ALA A 216 -17.54 -1.97 7.50
CA ALA A 216 -18.36 -2.17 6.30
C ALA A 216 -19.88 -2.05 6.59
N GLN A 217 -20.31 -2.33 7.82
CA GLN A 217 -21.68 -2.13 8.28
C GLN A 217 -21.96 -0.70 8.77
N GLY A 218 -20.94 0.18 8.81
CA GLY A 218 -21.05 1.55 9.30
C GLY A 218 -21.07 1.67 10.83
N ASP A 219 -20.73 0.60 11.55
CA ASP A 219 -20.65 0.58 13.02
C ASP A 219 -19.22 0.91 13.48
N SER A 220 -18.86 2.18 13.39
CA SER A 220 -17.52 2.66 13.75
C SER A 220 -17.20 2.49 15.23
N GLU A 221 -18.20 2.45 16.12
CA GLU A 221 -17.99 2.26 17.56
C GLU A 221 -17.48 0.85 17.86
N ASN A 222 -18.11 -0.17 17.32
CA ASN A 222 -17.64 -1.54 17.48
C ASN A 222 -16.36 -1.79 16.66
N ALA A 223 -16.21 -1.23 15.46
CA ALA A 223 -15.00 -1.34 14.67
C ALA A 223 -13.77 -0.87 15.47
N GLU A 224 -13.87 0.30 16.12
CA GLU A 224 -12.80 0.85 16.95
C GLU A 224 -12.36 -0.10 18.07
N VAL A 225 -13.33 -0.68 18.79
CA VAL A 225 -13.03 -1.62 19.88
C VAL A 225 -12.20 -2.80 19.38
N TYR A 226 -12.57 -3.38 18.24
CA TYR A 226 -11.87 -4.54 17.69
C TYR A 226 -10.52 -4.17 17.05
N TYR A 227 -10.41 -3.01 16.39
CA TYR A 227 -9.10 -2.52 15.95
C TYR A 227 -8.15 -2.27 17.14
N GLN A 228 -8.65 -1.67 18.23
CA GLN A 228 -7.85 -1.49 19.45
C GLN A 228 -7.42 -2.81 20.08
N ASN A 229 -8.29 -3.82 20.10
CA ASN A 229 -7.94 -5.15 20.57
C ASN A 229 -6.81 -5.77 19.73
N TYR A 230 -6.90 -5.63 18.41
CA TYR A 230 -5.86 -6.10 17.50
C TYR A 230 -4.52 -5.39 17.73
N VAL A 231 -4.53 -4.06 17.79
CA VAL A 231 -3.33 -3.25 18.05
C VAL A 231 -2.72 -3.56 19.41
N ASN A 232 -3.53 -3.67 20.46
CA ASN A 232 -3.09 -3.96 21.83
C ASN A 232 -2.49 -5.38 21.98
N SER A 233 -2.81 -6.30 21.09
CA SER A 233 -2.19 -7.63 21.07
C SER A 233 -0.74 -7.65 20.60
N GLY A 234 -0.23 -6.53 20.07
CA GLY A 234 1.09 -6.40 19.49
C GLY A 234 1.18 -6.84 18.02
N ALA A 235 0.04 -7.11 17.38
CA ALA A 235 -0.06 -7.50 15.96
C ALA A 235 -0.43 -6.33 15.04
N ALA A 236 -0.29 -5.09 15.51
CA ALA A 236 -0.64 -3.89 14.74
C ALA A 236 0.03 -3.85 13.37
N ASP A 237 -0.72 -3.45 12.37
CA ASP A 237 -0.24 -3.11 11.03
C ASP A 237 -0.63 -1.68 10.64
N SER A 238 -0.12 -1.22 9.51
CA SER A 238 -0.36 0.15 9.04
C SER A 238 -1.81 0.39 8.61
N GLU A 239 -2.53 -0.64 8.20
CA GLU A 239 -3.93 -0.56 7.80
C GLU A 239 -4.83 -0.34 9.01
N ALA A 240 -4.67 -1.14 10.08
CA ALA A 240 -5.41 -0.95 11.32
C ALA A 240 -5.15 0.42 11.96
N MET A 241 -3.90 0.91 11.88
CA MET A 241 -3.57 2.26 12.35
C MET A 241 -4.27 3.34 11.51
N ASN A 242 -4.35 3.18 10.19
CA ASN A 242 -5.07 4.10 9.33
C ASN A 242 -6.58 4.11 9.66
N SER A 243 -7.21 2.95 9.79
CA SER A 243 -8.64 2.83 10.12
C SER A 243 -8.96 3.48 11.47
N LEU A 244 -8.13 3.27 12.51
CA LEU A 244 -8.28 3.99 13.79
C LEU A 244 -8.13 5.51 13.61
N GLY A 245 -7.21 5.96 12.78
CA GLY A 245 -7.06 7.36 12.41
C GLY A 245 -8.32 7.93 11.75
N GLU A 246 -8.89 7.22 10.78
CA GLU A 246 -10.11 7.62 10.08
C GLU A 246 -11.33 7.67 11.00
N ILE A 247 -11.47 6.71 11.92
CA ILE A 247 -12.52 6.75 12.95
C ILE A 247 -12.39 7.99 13.83
N GLU A 248 -11.18 8.34 14.27
CA GLU A 248 -10.95 9.57 15.03
C GLU A 248 -11.21 10.85 14.20
N MET A 249 -10.85 10.86 12.92
CA MET A 249 -11.18 11.96 12.00
C MET A 249 -12.69 12.12 11.85
N ALA A 250 -13.43 11.03 11.72
CA ALA A 250 -14.90 11.04 11.61
C ALA A 250 -15.56 11.62 12.88
N LYS A 251 -14.95 11.43 14.05
CA LYS A 251 -15.36 12.05 15.33
C LYS A 251 -14.93 13.53 15.44
N GLY A 252 -14.14 14.04 14.48
CA GLY A 252 -13.54 15.38 14.54
C GLY A 252 -12.33 15.49 15.47
N ASN A 253 -11.83 14.36 15.99
CA ASN A 253 -10.65 14.30 16.86
C ASN A 253 -9.36 14.18 16.03
N TYR A 254 -9.03 15.19 15.25
CA TYR A 254 -7.84 15.18 14.36
C TYR A 254 -6.53 15.02 15.14
N SER A 255 -6.45 15.51 16.38
CA SER A 255 -5.26 15.31 17.24
C SER A 255 -5.12 13.84 17.67
N GLY A 256 -6.22 13.15 17.95
CA GLY A 256 -6.25 11.71 18.22
C GLY A 256 -5.85 10.91 16.99
N ALA A 257 -6.41 11.27 15.83
CA ALA A 257 -6.08 10.67 14.55
C ALA A 257 -4.58 10.73 14.22
N LEU A 258 -3.95 11.88 14.43
CA LEU A 258 -2.49 12.03 14.23
C LEU A 258 -1.67 11.01 15.01
N THR A 259 -2.12 10.61 16.20
CA THR A 259 -1.40 9.61 17.01
C THR A 259 -1.33 8.25 16.31
N TYR A 260 -2.44 7.79 15.74
CA TYR A 260 -2.50 6.52 15.02
C TYR A 260 -1.80 6.60 13.66
N LEU A 261 -2.07 7.65 12.88
CA LEU A 261 -1.51 7.83 11.55
C LEU A 261 0.02 7.95 11.57
N GLN A 262 0.58 8.68 12.56
CA GLN A 262 2.03 8.79 12.74
C GLN A 262 2.67 7.45 13.12
N GLN A 263 1.99 6.65 13.94
CA GLN A 263 2.47 5.30 14.24
C GLN A 263 2.42 4.41 13.00
N GLY A 264 1.32 4.44 12.25
CA GLY A 264 1.16 3.64 11.03
C GLY A 264 2.23 3.93 9.98
N ILE A 265 2.51 5.22 9.70
CA ILE A 265 3.51 5.59 8.69
C ILE A 265 4.96 5.31 9.12
N ALA A 266 5.21 5.19 10.43
CA ALA A 266 6.52 4.88 11.00
C ALA A 266 6.81 3.37 11.09
N MET A 267 5.87 2.50 10.71
CA MET A 267 6.07 1.05 10.74
C MET A 267 7.08 0.60 9.68
N GLU A 268 7.70 -0.55 9.89
CA GLU A 268 8.69 -1.12 8.97
C GLU A 268 8.06 -1.53 7.62
N ASN A 269 6.85 -2.11 7.65
CA ASN A 269 6.12 -2.58 6.47
C ASN A 269 4.82 -1.78 6.29
N VAL A 270 4.88 -0.68 5.56
CA VAL A 270 3.73 0.19 5.28
C VAL A 270 3.14 -0.15 3.91
N THR A 271 1.98 -0.81 3.90
CA THR A 271 1.26 -1.20 2.67
C THR A 271 0.41 -0.07 2.09
N ASN A 272 -0.14 0.78 2.96
CA ASN A 272 -1.06 1.87 2.64
C ASN A 272 -0.44 3.26 2.86
N ARG A 273 0.85 3.44 2.48
CA ARG A 273 1.59 4.70 2.68
C ARG A 273 0.89 5.91 2.07
N ARG A 274 0.25 5.72 0.92
CA ARG A 274 -0.45 6.78 0.20
C ARG A 274 -1.60 7.34 1.04
N GLU A 275 -2.45 6.48 1.54
CA GLU A 275 -3.62 6.80 2.36
C GLU A 275 -3.21 7.46 3.68
N LEU A 276 -2.21 6.90 4.35
CA LEU A 276 -1.66 7.48 5.58
C LEU A 276 -1.13 8.89 5.37
N MET A 277 -0.39 9.16 4.29
CA MET A 277 0.11 10.49 3.98
C MET A 277 -1.02 11.48 3.69
N GLN A 278 -2.06 11.07 2.97
CA GLN A 278 -3.24 11.90 2.70
C GLN A 278 -3.96 12.26 4.00
N ASN A 279 -4.22 11.26 4.85
CA ASN A 279 -4.90 11.48 6.13
C ASN A 279 -4.07 12.34 7.10
N LEU A 280 -2.73 12.18 7.10
CA LEU A 280 -1.82 13.05 7.86
C LEU A 280 -1.89 14.50 7.41
N ILE A 281 -1.89 14.79 6.11
CA ILE A 281 -2.03 16.14 5.56
C ILE A 281 -3.32 16.76 6.07
N ILE A 282 -4.45 16.07 5.91
CA ILE A 282 -5.77 16.51 6.37
C ILE A 282 -5.76 16.82 7.87
N CYS A 283 -5.24 15.90 8.69
CA CYS A 283 -5.21 16.07 10.15
C CYS A 283 -4.33 17.25 10.58
N TYR A 284 -3.17 17.45 9.95
CA TYR A 284 -2.32 18.61 10.24
C TYR A 284 -2.99 19.92 9.83
N GLU A 285 -3.73 19.97 8.74
CA GLU A 285 -4.49 21.16 8.34
C GLU A 285 -5.60 21.50 9.34
N TYR A 286 -6.38 20.51 9.75
CA TYR A 286 -7.44 20.70 10.74
C TYR A 286 -6.91 21.07 12.15
N THR A 287 -5.66 20.71 12.45
CA THR A 287 -4.96 21.11 13.69
C THR A 287 -4.16 22.40 13.51
N PHE A 288 -4.23 23.05 12.34
CA PHE A 288 -3.50 24.28 11.97
C PHE A 288 -1.98 24.14 11.98
N ASP A 289 -1.44 22.92 11.93
CA ASP A 289 -0.01 22.67 11.78
C ASP A 289 0.38 22.59 10.28
N PHE A 290 0.31 23.75 9.63
CA PHE A 290 0.62 23.86 8.20
C PHE A 290 2.07 23.53 7.86
N ASN A 291 3.00 23.63 8.81
CA ASN A 291 4.39 23.27 8.58
C ASN A 291 4.56 21.74 8.45
N SER A 292 3.91 20.99 9.34
CA SER A 292 3.92 19.52 9.25
C SER A 292 3.16 19.02 8.01
N ALA A 293 2.00 19.62 7.69
CA ALA A 293 1.28 19.33 6.46
C ALA A 293 2.15 19.58 5.22
N TRP A 294 2.88 20.70 5.19
CA TRP A 294 3.81 21.05 4.12
C TRP A 294 4.92 20.02 3.93
N ASN A 295 5.52 19.53 5.01
CA ASN A 295 6.56 18.51 4.93
C ASN A 295 6.04 17.20 4.30
N ILE A 296 4.85 16.75 4.72
CA ILE A 296 4.26 15.51 4.18
C ILE A 296 3.85 15.69 2.71
N VAL A 297 3.23 16.83 2.32
CA VAL A 297 2.79 17.01 0.93
C VAL A 297 3.96 17.10 -0.05
N GLN A 298 5.13 17.61 0.38
CA GLN A 298 6.33 17.59 -0.46
C GLN A 298 6.79 16.17 -0.80
N GLU A 299 6.81 15.28 0.21
CA GLU A 299 7.12 13.86 -0.02
C GLU A 299 6.05 13.19 -0.87
N TYR A 300 4.78 13.49 -0.60
CA TYR A 300 3.66 12.90 -1.32
C TYR A 300 3.71 13.19 -2.83
N VAL A 301 3.89 14.45 -3.23
CA VAL A 301 3.92 14.81 -4.65
C VAL A 301 5.17 14.30 -5.39
N GLN A 302 6.25 14.00 -4.66
CA GLN A 302 7.42 13.33 -5.23
C GLN A 302 7.13 11.85 -5.50
N ALA A 303 6.42 11.18 -4.59
CA ALA A 303 6.06 9.78 -4.71
C ALA A 303 4.90 9.55 -5.70
N TYR A 304 3.95 10.50 -5.76
CA TYR A 304 2.72 10.42 -6.56
C TYR A 304 2.53 11.67 -7.45
N PRO A 305 3.40 11.91 -8.46
CA PRO A 305 3.42 13.14 -9.24
C PRO A 305 2.17 13.35 -10.09
N ASP A 306 1.44 12.30 -10.41
CA ASP A 306 0.23 12.35 -11.25
C ASP A 306 -1.06 12.67 -10.45
N ASP A 307 -0.96 12.80 -9.12
CA ASP A 307 -2.11 13.15 -8.28
C ASP A 307 -2.40 14.66 -8.36
N ALA A 308 -3.34 15.01 -9.24
CA ALA A 308 -3.72 16.41 -9.47
C ALA A 308 -4.33 17.09 -8.23
N SER A 309 -4.90 16.33 -7.30
CA SER A 309 -5.44 16.86 -6.03
C SER A 309 -4.29 17.27 -5.11
N ALA A 310 -3.31 16.38 -4.96
CA ALA A 310 -2.12 16.65 -4.16
C ALA A 310 -1.28 17.80 -4.72
N GLN A 311 -1.22 17.98 -6.05
CA GLN A 311 -0.55 19.13 -6.65
C GLN A 311 -1.23 20.46 -6.29
N ARG A 312 -2.57 20.49 -6.18
CA ARG A 312 -3.30 21.68 -5.72
C ARG A 312 -3.05 21.95 -4.25
N GLU A 313 -3.04 20.91 -3.44
CA GLU A 313 -2.77 20.97 -2.00
C GLU A 313 -1.35 21.47 -1.72
N TYR A 314 -0.38 20.97 -2.48
CA TYR A 314 1.01 21.44 -2.44
C TYR A 314 1.10 22.97 -2.67
N ILE A 315 0.39 23.50 -3.67
CA ILE A 315 0.39 24.94 -3.96
C ILE A 315 -0.28 25.73 -2.82
N PHE A 316 -1.38 25.22 -2.27
CA PHE A 316 -2.08 25.86 -1.16
C PHE A 316 -1.19 25.94 0.09
N LEU A 317 -0.61 24.82 0.51
CA LEU A 317 0.25 24.74 1.69
C LEU A 317 1.53 25.56 1.53
N LYS A 318 2.13 25.55 0.33
CA LYS A 318 3.28 26.41 0.02
C LYS A 318 2.98 27.88 0.27
N ASN A 319 1.88 28.38 -0.29
CA ASN A 319 1.48 29.78 -0.13
C ASN A 319 1.17 30.12 1.34
N ARG A 320 0.61 29.18 2.10
CA ARG A 320 0.28 29.35 3.51
C ARG A 320 1.53 29.47 4.39
N VAL A 321 2.51 28.61 4.16
CA VAL A 321 3.79 28.62 4.89
C VAL A 321 4.63 29.83 4.50
N ASP A 322 4.69 30.20 3.20
CA ASP A 322 5.40 31.38 2.72
C ASP A 322 4.81 32.69 3.34
N ALA A 323 3.49 32.80 3.45
CA ALA A 323 2.82 33.94 4.08
C ALA A 323 3.16 34.03 5.57
N SER A 324 3.13 32.93 6.31
CA SER A 324 3.46 32.91 7.72
C SER A 324 4.91 33.31 8.01
N THR A 325 5.84 32.88 7.14
CA THR A 325 7.25 33.31 7.26
C THR A 325 7.49 34.76 6.91
N ALA A 326 6.71 35.32 5.98
CA ALA A 326 6.76 36.76 5.64
C ALA A 326 6.24 37.64 6.77
N GLU A 327 5.17 37.26 7.47
CA GLU A 327 4.65 37.95 8.65
C GLU A 327 5.68 37.97 9.80
N ILE A 328 6.32 36.81 10.09
CA ILE A 328 7.36 36.74 11.14
C ILE A 328 8.58 37.58 10.77
N SER A 329 8.99 37.64 9.50
CA SER A 329 10.13 38.45 9.07
C SER A 329 9.79 39.95 8.94
N GLY A 330 8.53 40.31 8.71
CA GLY A 330 8.04 41.67 8.64
C GLY A 330 7.95 42.37 10.02
N ASP A 331 7.60 41.59 11.05
CA ASP A 331 7.48 42.13 12.44
C ASP A 331 8.84 42.42 13.10
N VAL A 332 9.92 41.81 12.60
CA VAL A 332 11.30 42.06 13.06
C VAL A 332 11.88 43.35 12.42
N SER A 333 11.35 43.80 11.27
CA SER A 333 11.84 45.00 10.61
C SER A 333 11.13 46.29 11.04
N SER A 334 10.05 46.21 11.82
CA SER A 334 9.29 47.37 12.29
C SER A 334 9.68 47.88 13.71
N THR A 335 10.68 47.28 14.37
CA THR A 335 11.13 47.64 15.72
C THR A 335 12.44 48.42 15.79
N GLU A 336 13.06 48.81 14.68
CA GLU A 336 14.22 49.70 14.71
C GLU A 336 14.03 50.88 13.74
N GLU A 337 13.22 51.88 14.14
CA GLU A 337 13.47 53.31 13.87
C GLU A 337 12.57 54.13 14.76
N GLY A 338 13.09 54.40 15.94
CA GLY A 338 12.53 55.34 16.88
C GLY A 338 13.36 56.59 16.95
N THR A 339 12.67 57.70 17.06
CA THR A 339 13.07 59.02 17.57
C THR A 339 13.80 59.94 16.60
N THR A 340 13.07 60.93 16.15
CA THR A 340 13.39 62.34 16.53
C THR A 340 12.22 63.28 16.25
N GLU A 341 12.01 64.15 17.21
CA GLU A 341 11.06 65.26 17.34
C GLU A 341 10.91 66.19 16.13
N GLN A 342 9.70 66.65 15.82
CA GLN A 342 9.41 68.07 16.02
C GLN A 342 7.93 68.47 15.75
N ASP A 343 7.40 69.09 16.76
CA ASP A 343 6.23 69.93 16.92
C ASP A 343 5.92 70.87 15.77
N THR A 344 4.65 70.97 15.34
CA THR A 344 3.92 72.24 15.13
C THR A 344 2.45 71.98 14.80
N THR A 345 1.62 72.45 15.71
CA THR A 345 0.27 73.07 15.64
C THR A 345 -0.40 73.26 14.28
N GLY A 346 -1.70 72.89 14.22
CA GLY A 346 -2.63 73.39 13.20
C GLY A 346 -4.02 72.74 13.28
N THR A 347 -4.89 73.46 13.99
CA THR A 347 -6.33 73.30 14.18
C THR A 347 -7.19 73.23 12.92
N GLU A 348 -8.44 72.75 13.16
CA GLU A 348 -9.74 72.98 12.49
C GLU A 348 -10.18 71.80 11.58
N GLU A 349 -11.26 71.20 11.90
CA GLU A 349 -12.67 71.39 12.07
C GLU A 349 -13.50 70.63 11.02
N SER A 350 -14.41 69.78 11.57
CA SER A 350 -15.81 69.64 11.14
C SER A 350 -16.10 69.15 9.69
N THR A 351 -16.82 68.12 9.52
CA THR A 351 -18.28 67.98 9.62
C THR A 351 -18.75 66.55 9.39
N ALA A 352 -19.75 66.22 10.16
CA ALA A 352 -20.62 65.09 10.00
C ALA A 352 -21.40 65.12 8.66
N ASP A 353 -21.72 63.97 8.10
CA ASP A 353 -23.12 63.81 7.73
C ASP A 353 -23.50 62.27 7.65
N GLN A 354 -24.66 62.04 8.23
CA GLN A 354 -25.45 60.85 8.30
C GLN A 354 -26.20 60.62 6.97
N ASN A 355 -26.43 59.39 6.59
CA ASN A 355 -27.77 58.91 6.17
C ASN A 355 -27.77 57.42 5.93
N THR A 356 -28.36 56.62 6.72
CA THR A 356 -29.63 55.91 6.84
C THR A 356 -30.41 55.70 5.55
N THR A 357 -30.83 54.48 5.40
CA THR A 357 -32.09 53.83 4.97
C THR A 357 -31.74 52.59 4.17
N GLY A 358 -32.21 51.38 4.38
CA GLY A 358 -33.50 50.90 4.91
C GLY A 358 -34.26 50.19 3.81
N ALA A 359 -34.86 49.07 4.16
CA ALA A 359 -35.91 48.31 3.49
C ALA A 359 -35.45 47.00 2.89
N GLU A 360 -35.77 45.80 3.40
CA GLU A 360 -37.08 45.14 3.59
C GLU A 360 -37.77 44.74 2.29
N GLY A 361 -38.18 43.48 2.27
CA GLY A 361 -39.29 42.92 1.49
C GLY A 361 -38.81 41.83 0.55
N GLU A 362 -39.42 40.72 0.37
CA GLU A 362 -40.61 40.07 0.95
C GLU A 362 -40.65 38.65 0.36
N ALA A 363 -41.28 37.74 1.04
CA ALA A 363 -41.61 36.37 0.62
C ALA A 363 -42.80 36.36 -0.32
N ALA A 364 -42.89 35.29 -1.18
CA ALA A 364 -44.11 34.68 -1.69
C ALA A 364 -43.72 33.35 -2.28
N ASP A 365 -44.09 32.22 -1.79
CA ASP A 365 -45.35 31.46 -1.60
C ASP A 365 -46.26 31.43 -2.82
N SER A 366 -46.46 30.21 -3.31
CA SER A 366 -47.67 29.62 -3.96
C SER A 366 -47.28 28.30 -4.59
N ASP A 367 -47.63 27.22 -4.03
CA ASP A 367 -48.89 26.47 -3.88
C ASP A 367 -49.46 25.86 -5.15
N GLN A 368 -49.73 24.53 -5.00
CA GLN A 368 -50.81 23.70 -5.59
C GLN A 368 -50.76 23.40 -7.10
N THR A 369 -51.01 22.28 -7.55
CA THR A 369 -51.96 21.16 -7.49
C THR A 369 -51.56 20.19 -8.59
N GLY A 370 -51.75 18.94 -8.61
CA GLY A 370 -52.75 18.02 -8.15
C GLY A 370 -52.91 16.93 -9.19
N THR A 371 -53.22 15.74 -8.72
CA THR A 371 -54.03 14.70 -9.34
C THR A 371 -53.51 14.06 -10.64
N ASP A 372 -53.62 12.82 -10.91
CA ASP A 372 -54.42 11.67 -10.47
C ASP A 372 -54.09 10.51 -11.43
N GLY A 373 -54.26 9.31 -11.00
CA GLY A 373 -54.85 8.27 -11.80
C GLY A 373 -54.01 7.14 -12.36
N GLY A 374 -54.19 5.99 -11.81
CA GLY A 374 -54.66 4.80 -12.51
C GLY A 374 -53.62 3.70 -12.73
N GLU A 375 -53.60 2.68 -11.88
CA GLU A 375 -54.18 1.33 -12.10
C GLU A 375 -53.84 0.68 -13.46
N THR A 376 -53.23 -0.42 -13.50
CA THR A 376 -53.54 -1.86 -13.40
C THR A 376 -52.50 -2.70 -14.14
N ALA A 377 -52.04 -3.71 -13.44
CA ALA A 377 -52.00 -5.14 -13.73
C ALA A 377 -51.60 -5.65 -15.15
N GLN A 378 -50.52 -6.36 -15.22
CA GLN A 378 -50.42 -7.81 -15.44
C GLN A 378 -49.02 -8.31 -15.12
#